data_01dc60c03162c5973808249dbbb03922
#
_entry.id   01dc60c03162c5973808249dbbb03922
#
_cell.length_a   1.000
_cell.length_b   1.000
_cell.length_c   1.000
_cell.angle_alpha   90.00
_cell.angle_beta   90.00
_cell.angle_gamma   90.00
#
_symmetry.space_group_name_H-M   'P 1'
#
loop_
_entity.id
_entity.type
_entity.pdbx_description
1 polymer ?
#
loop_
_entity_poly.entity_id
_entity_poly.type
_entity_poly.pdbx_seq_one_letter_code
_entity_poly.pdbx_strand_id
1 'polypeptide(L)'
;MSQEKSTGSVYVVTEKSPQAQLFAEYLEKHTGCQISIHSPHAALPISASGNVLILIDSDHIGIDALPEWQDKLPDALTKTPLAAFNIHDMDHALEALSCAQLKGVFYRNESLEVICKGIHALLEGELWMSRDLMARLILFYRKYQSNAF
;
A
#
# COMPACT_ATOMS: atom_id res chain seq x y z
N MET A 1 26.83 0.39 13.15
CA MET A 1 26.42 0.17 12.91
C MET A 1 25.55 0.13 12.32
N SER A 2 25.39 -0.08 12.19
CA SER A 2 24.60 -0.22 11.56
C SER A 2 23.61 -0.05 11.34
N GLN A 3 23.22 -0.06 11.40
CA GLN A 3 22.24 0.01 11.21
C GLN A 3 21.48 0.70 10.98
N GLU A 4 21.53 1.24 11.00
CA GLU A 4 20.79 1.84 10.80
C GLU A 4 20.22 2.10 9.82
N LYS A 5 19.96 1.53 9.49
CA LYS A 5 19.38 1.62 8.52
C LYS A 5 18.28 2.17 8.45
N SER A 6 18.38 3.01 8.04
CA SER A 6 17.29 3.52 8.15
C SER A 6 16.38 3.07 7.47
N THR A 7 15.58 2.97 7.97
CA THR A 7 14.40 2.45 7.52
C THR A 7 13.41 3.47 7.24
N GLY A 8 12.31 3.30 6.99
CA GLY A 8 11.31 4.28 6.69
C GLY A 8 10.21 4.28 7.70
N SER A 9 9.13 4.94 7.32
CA SER A 9 7.89 4.95 8.08
C SER A 9 6.79 4.34 7.24
N VAL A 10 5.89 3.60 7.90
CA VAL A 10 4.72 3.04 7.23
C VAL A 10 3.48 3.55 7.95
N TYR A 11 2.63 4.20 7.18
CA TYR A 11 1.32 4.63 7.67
C TYR A 11 0.32 3.57 7.30
N VAL A 12 -0.18 2.83 8.28
CA VAL A 12 -1.18 1.80 8.05
C VAL A 12 -2.54 2.44 8.20
N VAL A 13 -3.28 2.54 7.10
CA VAL A 13 -4.59 3.19 7.09
C VAL A 13 -5.65 2.13 7.30
N THR A 14 -6.16 2.04 8.50
CA THR A 14 -7.15 1.05 8.91
C THR A 14 -7.87 1.54 10.16
N GLU A 15 -8.95 0.87 10.54
CA GLU A 15 -9.60 1.18 11.79
C GLU A 15 -8.77 0.65 12.96
N LYS A 16 -8.66 1.43 14.01
CA LYS A 16 -7.92 1.01 15.19
C LYS A 16 -8.63 -0.15 15.87
N SER A 17 -7.89 -1.18 16.18
CA SER A 17 -8.41 -2.38 16.81
C SER A 17 -7.24 -3.14 17.42
N PRO A 18 -7.52 -4.11 18.32
CA PRO A 18 -6.44 -4.95 18.83
C PRO A 18 -5.70 -5.70 17.72
N GLN A 19 -6.42 -6.14 16.69
CA GLN A 19 -5.80 -6.83 15.55
C GLN A 19 -4.88 -5.90 14.79
N ALA A 20 -5.32 -4.66 14.55
CA ALA A 20 -4.49 -3.68 13.86
C ALA A 20 -3.23 -3.37 14.67
N GLN A 21 -3.37 -3.27 15.99
CA GLN A 21 -2.23 -3.01 16.86
C GLN A 21 -1.22 -4.15 16.80
N LEU A 22 -1.69 -5.39 16.84
CA LEU A 22 -0.80 -6.56 16.75
C LEU A 22 -0.10 -6.60 15.39
N PHE A 23 -0.82 -6.28 14.33
CA PHE A 23 -0.25 -6.22 12.99
C PHE A 23 0.87 -5.17 12.94
N ALA A 24 0.61 -3.98 13.45
CA ALA A 24 1.60 -2.91 13.45
C ALA A 24 2.84 -3.30 14.28
N GLU A 25 2.63 -3.93 15.42
CA GLU A 25 3.75 -4.35 16.28
C GLU A 25 4.61 -5.40 15.58
N TYR A 26 3.99 -6.34 14.89
CA TYR A 26 4.74 -7.34 14.15
C TYR A 26 5.57 -6.67 13.05
N LEU A 27 4.95 -5.78 12.30
CA LEU A 27 5.65 -5.09 11.21
C LEU A 27 6.83 -4.29 11.75
N GLU A 28 6.62 -3.56 12.83
CA GLU A 28 7.68 -2.74 13.42
C GLU A 28 8.86 -3.60 13.84
N LYS A 29 8.56 -4.72 14.51
CA LYS A 29 9.59 -5.60 15.02
C LYS A 29 10.41 -6.23 13.90
N HIS A 30 9.76 -6.61 12.80
CA HIS A 30 10.42 -7.39 11.74
C HIS A 30 10.91 -6.57 10.58
N THR A 31 10.46 -5.33 10.42
CA THR A 31 10.97 -4.46 9.35
C THR A 31 11.97 -3.43 9.87
N GLY A 32 11.89 -3.08 11.15
CA GLY A 32 12.68 -1.98 11.69
C GLY A 32 12.13 -0.62 11.36
N CYS A 33 11.00 -0.56 10.64
CA CYS A 33 10.37 0.71 10.27
C CYS A 33 9.52 1.24 11.41
N GLN A 34 9.27 2.54 11.41
CA GLN A 34 8.29 3.14 12.31
C GLN A 34 6.92 2.89 11.71
N ILE A 35 6.05 2.24 12.48
CA ILE A 35 4.72 1.90 12.00
C ILE A 35 3.70 2.67 12.82
N SER A 36 2.78 3.37 12.14
CA SER A 36 1.70 4.07 12.82
C SER A 36 0.38 3.74 12.16
N ILE A 37 -0.69 3.73 12.96
CA ILE A 37 -2.03 3.40 12.49
C ILE A 37 -2.82 4.68 12.40
N HIS A 38 -3.50 4.86 11.27
CA HIS A 38 -4.30 6.06 11.01
C HIS A 38 -5.67 5.65 10.51
N SER A 39 -6.70 6.31 11.04
CA SER A 39 -8.06 6.07 10.59
C SER A 39 -8.20 6.48 9.11
N PRO A 40 -9.04 5.80 8.33
CA PRO A 40 -9.30 6.20 6.94
C PRO A 40 -9.81 7.63 6.79
N HIS A 41 -10.38 8.19 7.86
CA HIS A 41 -10.96 9.52 7.80
C HIS A 41 -10.05 10.60 8.40
N ALA A 42 -8.91 10.21 8.93
CA ALA A 42 -7.98 11.16 9.54
C ALA A 42 -6.98 11.66 8.53
N ALA A 43 -6.50 12.89 8.73
CA ALA A 43 -5.41 13.41 7.91
C ALA A 43 -4.13 12.69 8.28
N LEU A 44 -3.32 12.36 7.29
CA LEU A 44 -2.04 11.70 7.52
C LEU A 44 -0.97 12.73 7.85
N PRO A 45 -0.03 12.39 8.75
CA PRO A 45 1.04 13.31 9.07
C PRO A 45 2.01 13.43 7.91
N ILE A 46 2.66 14.57 7.83
CA ILE A 46 3.69 14.83 6.83
C ILE A 46 5.03 14.56 7.49
N SER A 47 5.77 13.59 6.96
CA SER A 47 7.04 13.21 7.52
C SER A 47 8.17 14.03 6.92
N ALA A 48 9.05 14.53 7.77
CA ALA A 48 10.23 15.24 7.29
C ALA A 48 11.29 14.28 6.74
N SER A 49 11.23 13.01 7.10
CA SER A 49 12.24 12.05 6.66
C SER A 49 12.11 11.66 5.20
N GLY A 50 10.94 11.75 4.65
CA GLY A 50 10.72 11.52 3.23
C GLY A 50 10.62 10.07 2.78
N ASN A 51 11.00 9.11 3.59
CA ASN A 51 10.91 7.69 3.20
C ASN A 51 9.70 7.06 3.86
N VAL A 52 8.56 7.19 3.20
CA VAL A 52 7.26 6.79 3.75
C VAL A 52 6.54 5.89 2.76
N LEU A 53 5.86 4.89 3.28
CA LEU A 53 4.94 4.06 2.53
C LEU A 53 3.56 4.17 3.18
N ILE A 54 2.53 4.35 2.37
CA ILE A 54 1.15 4.34 2.85
C ILE A 54 0.55 2.97 2.51
N LEU A 55 0.12 2.24 3.52
CA LEU A 55 -0.41 0.88 3.38
C LEU A 55 -1.89 0.91 3.74
N ILE A 56 -2.74 0.71 2.75
CA ILE A 56 -4.18 0.94 2.86
C ILE A 56 -4.91 -0.38 3.05
N ASP A 57 -5.76 -0.45 4.07
CA ASP A 57 -6.61 -1.60 4.32
C ASP A 57 -7.84 -1.55 3.40
N SER A 58 -7.89 -2.48 2.45
CA SER A 58 -8.98 -2.53 1.49
C SER A 58 -10.33 -2.90 2.09
N ASP A 59 -10.34 -3.41 3.31
CA ASP A 59 -11.60 -3.65 4.02
C ASP A 59 -12.24 -2.36 4.50
N HIS A 60 -11.45 -1.28 4.65
CA HIS A 60 -11.97 -0.02 5.18
C HIS A 60 -11.97 1.09 4.14
N ILE A 61 -11.14 1.00 3.11
CA ILE A 61 -11.23 1.90 1.96
C ILE A 61 -11.41 1.02 0.75
N GLY A 62 -12.66 0.85 0.33
CA GLY A 62 -12.97 0.01 -0.81
C GLY A 62 -12.56 0.63 -2.12
N ILE A 63 -12.64 -0.15 -3.18
CA ILE A 63 -12.22 0.28 -4.51
C ILE A 63 -12.96 1.53 -4.94
N ASP A 64 -14.26 1.61 -4.64
CA ASP A 64 -15.07 2.76 -5.05
C ASP A 64 -14.62 4.06 -4.40
N ALA A 65 -14.11 3.98 -3.18
CA ALA A 65 -13.70 5.16 -2.43
C ALA A 65 -12.22 5.51 -2.61
N LEU A 66 -11.44 4.57 -3.13
CA LEU A 66 -9.99 4.71 -3.18
C LEU A 66 -9.51 5.90 -4.03
N PRO A 67 -10.05 6.13 -5.23
CA PRO A 67 -9.60 7.27 -6.03
C PRO A 67 -9.84 8.60 -5.32
N GLU A 68 -11.01 8.77 -4.73
CA GLU A 68 -11.32 10.00 -4.00
C GLU A 68 -10.43 10.17 -2.77
N TRP A 69 -10.18 9.08 -2.07
CA TRP A 69 -9.29 9.09 -0.91
C TRP A 69 -7.89 9.51 -1.32
N GLN A 70 -7.40 8.98 -2.44
CA GLN A 70 -6.06 9.32 -2.94
C GLN A 70 -6.00 10.80 -3.35
N ASP A 71 -7.05 11.30 -3.99
CA ASP A 71 -7.09 12.69 -4.42
C ASP A 71 -7.07 13.67 -3.24
N LYS A 72 -7.49 13.24 -2.07
CA LYS A 72 -7.50 14.09 -0.88
C LYS A 72 -6.18 14.12 -0.12
N LEU A 73 -5.19 13.37 -0.58
CA LEU A 73 -3.89 13.41 0.07
C LEU A 73 -3.28 14.81 -0.03
N PRO A 74 -2.60 15.28 1.02
CA PRO A 74 -1.90 16.57 0.93
C PRO A 74 -0.84 16.53 -0.15
N ASP A 75 -0.52 17.69 -0.70
CA ASP A 75 0.48 17.80 -1.77
C ASP A 75 1.80 17.15 -1.39
N ALA A 76 2.20 17.25 -0.13
CA ALA A 76 3.45 16.66 0.33
C ALA A 76 3.48 15.15 0.24
N LEU A 77 2.32 14.50 0.15
CA LEU A 77 2.21 13.04 0.11
C LEU A 77 1.80 12.51 -1.26
N THR A 78 1.63 13.36 -2.27
CA THR A 78 1.12 12.91 -3.57
C THR A 78 2.10 11.99 -4.29
N LYS A 79 3.39 12.06 -3.97
CA LYS A 79 4.40 11.19 -4.59
C LYS A 79 4.79 10.03 -3.68
N THR A 80 4.17 9.91 -2.53
CA THR A 80 4.44 8.82 -1.60
C THR A 80 3.87 7.53 -2.16
N PRO A 81 4.64 6.43 -2.14
CA PRO A 81 4.10 5.16 -2.65
C PRO A 81 2.95 4.67 -1.80
N LEU A 82 1.95 4.13 -2.49
CA LEU A 82 0.76 3.53 -1.89
C LEU A 82 0.74 2.05 -2.19
N ALA A 83 0.32 1.25 -1.22
CA ALA A 83 0.06 -0.17 -1.43
C ALA A 83 -1.22 -0.53 -0.69
N ALA A 84 -1.91 -1.56 -1.13
CA ALA A 84 -3.15 -2.00 -0.50
C ALA A 84 -2.97 -3.40 0.04
N PHE A 85 -3.58 -3.68 1.19
CA PHE A 85 -3.59 -5.03 1.74
C PHE A 85 -5.02 -5.47 1.99
N ASN A 86 -5.22 -6.74 2.34
CA ASN A 86 -6.53 -7.38 2.44
C ASN A 86 -7.25 -7.43 1.09
N ILE A 87 -6.47 -7.57 0.03
CA ILE A 87 -7.01 -7.77 -1.31
C ILE A 87 -7.51 -9.22 -1.40
N HIS A 88 -8.71 -9.42 -1.93
CA HIS A 88 -9.35 -10.73 -1.92
C HIS A 88 -8.73 -11.70 -2.90
N ASP A 89 -8.52 -11.27 -4.13
CA ASP A 89 -8.02 -12.13 -5.20
C ASP A 89 -7.44 -11.25 -6.31
N MET A 90 -7.01 -11.91 -7.39
CA MET A 90 -6.37 -11.19 -8.49
C MET A 90 -7.32 -10.23 -9.20
N ASP A 91 -8.59 -10.58 -9.32
CA ASP A 91 -9.57 -9.69 -9.94
C ASP A 91 -9.74 -8.42 -9.11
N HIS A 92 -9.81 -8.56 -7.79
CA HIS A 92 -9.88 -7.42 -6.89
C HIS A 92 -8.63 -6.55 -7.01
N ALA A 93 -7.45 -7.19 -7.08
CA ALA A 93 -6.19 -6.47 -7.26
C ALA A 93 -6.17 -5.67 -8.56
N LEU A 94 -6.64 -6.29 -9.64
CA LEU A 94 -6.65 -5.63 -10.94
C LEU A 94 -7.57 -4.40 -10.92
N GLU A 95 -8.74 -4.53 -10.29
CA GLU A 95 -9.64 -3.39 -10.15
C GLU A 95 -8.99 -2.26 -9.34
N ALA A 96 -8.37 -2.61 -8.22
CA ALA A 96 -7.73 -1.60 -7.36
C ALA A 96 -6.62 -0.88 -8.12
N LEU A 97 -5.80 -1.63 -8.84
CA LEU A 97 -4.70 -1.06 -9.61
C LEU A 97 -5.17 -0.20 -10.77
N SER A 98 -6.36 -0.51 -11.32
CA SER A 98 -6.88 0.25 -12.45
C SER A 98 -7.51 1.57 -12.03
N CYS A 99 -7.88 1.74 -10.77
CA CYS A 99 -8.55 2.97 -10.33
C CYS A 99 -7.69 3.85 -9.43
N ALA A 100 -6.55 3.37 -8.97
CA ALA A 100 -5.66 4.14 -8.10
C ALA A 100 -4.21 3.83 -8.43
N GLN A 101 -3.31 4.75 -8.07
CA GLN A 101 -1.89 4.58 -8.38
C GLN A 101 -1.21 3.81 -7.25
N LEU A 102 -1.43 2.52 -7.24
CA LEU A 102 -0.81 1.65 -6.25
C LEU A 102 0.49 1.07 -6.77
N LYS A 103 1.47 0.96 -5.89
CA LYS A 103 2.76 0.35 -6.23
C LYS A 103 2.82 -1.11 -5.83
N GLY A 104 1.87 -1.57 -5.03
CA GLY A 104 1.85 -2.96 -4.62
C GLY A 104 0.53 -3.38 -4.03
N VAL A 105 0.34 -4.69 -3.97
CA VAL A 105 -0.86 -5.28 -3.37
C VAL A 105 -0.45 -6.48 -2.53
N PHE A 106 -1.17 -6.68 -1.44
CA PHE A 106 -1.00 -7.84 -0.57
C PHE A 106 -2.37 -8.50 -0.43
N TYR A 107 -2.39 -9.81 -0.65
CA TYR A 107 -3.63 -10.56 -0.56
C TYR A 107 -3.98 -10.84 0.90
N ARG A 108 -5.28 -11.04 1.15
CA ARG A 108 -5.78 -11.26 2.51
C ARG A 108 -5.07 -12.40 3.23
N ASN A 109 -4.74 -13.45 2.50
CA ASN A 109 -4.11 -14.63 3.10
C ASN A 109 -2.59 -14.62 3.00
N GLU A 110 -2.00 -13.47 2.68
CA GLU A 110 -0.56 -13.32 2.61
C GLU A 110 0.06 -13.51 4.00
N SER A 111 1.21 -14.17 4.08
CA SER A 111 1.88 -14.29 5.36
C SER A 111 2.46 -12.92 5.78
N LEU A 112 2.57 -12.73 7.10
CA LEU A 112 3.16 -11.49 7.60
C LEU A 112 4.61 -11.34 7.17
N GLU A 113 5.31 -12.45 7.01
CA GLU A 113 6.68 -12.45 6.54
C GLU A 113 6.79 -11.88 5.13
N VAL A 114 5.89 -12.29 4.25
CA VAL A 114 5.85 -11.78 2.88
C VAL A 114 5.49 -10.29 2.86
N ILE A 115 4.57 -9.89 3.74
CA ILE A 115 4.21 -8.47 3.83
C ILE A 115 5.44 -7.64 4.23
N CYS A 116 6.24 -8.11 5.18
CA CYS A 116 7.46 -7.40 5.57
C CYS A 116 8.43 -7.26 4.40
N LYS A 117 8.60 -8.31 3.62
CA LYS A 117 9.46 -8.26 2.43
C LYS A 117 8.95 -7.24 1.42
N GLY A 118 7.64 -7.23 1.21
CA GLY A 118 7.03 -6.29 0.28
C GLY A 118 7.18 -4.85 0.74
N ILE A 119 7.06 -4.61 2.04
CA ILE A 119 7.25 -3.27 2.58
C ILE A 119 8.66 -2.76 2.27
N HIS A 120 9.67 -3.59 2.50
CA HIS A 120 11.04 -3.20 2.19
C HIS A 120 11.22 -2.90 0.70
N ALA A 121 10.68 -3.74 -0.17
CA ALA A 121 10.77 -3.52 -1.60
C ALA A 121 10.11 -2.21 -2.01
N LEU A 122 8.91 -1.95 -1.47
CA LEU A 122 8.18 -0.73 -1.80
C LEU A 122 8.90 0.52 -1.30
N LEU A 123 9.52 0.45 -0.12
CA LEU A 123 10.30 1.57 0.39
C LEU A 123 11.54 1.84 -0.45
N GLU A 124 12.03 0.84 -1.15
CA GLU A 124 13.17 0.99 -2.06
C GLU A 124 12.74 1.43 -3.45
N GLY A 125 11.45 1.66 -3.66
CA GLY A 125 10.95 2.13 -4.94
C GLY A 125 10.55 1.03 -5.92
N GLU A 126 10.55 -0.22 -5.47
CA GLU A 126 10.16 -1.33 -6.32
C GLU A 126 8.66 -1.55 -6.29
N LEU A 127 8.12 -2.19 -7.31
CA LEU A 127 6.74 -2.62 -7.33
C LEU A 127 6.63 -3.95 -6.60
N TRP A 128 5.48 -4.18 -5.98
CA TRP A 128 5.22 -5.44 -5.29
C TRP A 128 3.92 -6.04 -5.81
N MET A 129 4.03 -6.87 -6.84
CA MET A 129 2.90 -7.59 -7.41
C MET A 129 3.45 -8.74 -8.24
N SER A 130 2.64 -9.79 -8.43
CA SER A 130 3.08 -10.95 -9.18
C SER A 130 3.24 -10.63 -10.66
N ARG A 131 4.02 -11.47 -11.35
CA ARG A 131 4.16 -11.35 -12.81
C ARG A 131 2.82 -11.51 -13.51
N ASP A 132 2.01 -12.46 -13.04
CA ASP A 132 0.69 -12.68 -13.62
C ASP A 132 -0.17 -11.44 -13.50
N LEU A 133 -0.15 -10.80 -12.34
CA LEU A 133 -0.93 -9.58 -12.13
C LEU A 133 -0.42 -8.46 -13.03
N MET A 134 0.90 -8.31 -13.14
CA MET A 134 1.47 -7.29 -14.02
C MET A 134 1.07 -7.54 -15.48
N ALA A 135 1.11 -8.80 -15.92
CA ALA A 135 0.74 -9.14 -17.28
C ALA A 135 -0.73 -8.81 -17.55
N ARG A 136 -1.60 -9.13 -16.61
CA ARG A 136 -3.03 -8.81 -16.74
C ARG A 136 -3.27 -7.32 -16.76
N LEU A 137 -2.54 -6.58 -15.95
CA LEU A 137 -2.67 -5.13 -15.91
C LEU A 137 -2.26 -4.51 -17.23
N ILE A 138 -1.18 -4.99 -17.83
CA ILE A 138 -0.73 -4.51 -19.14
C ILE A 138 -1.79 -4.79 -20.20
N LEU A 139 -2.35 -6.00 -20.20
CA LEU A 139 -3.40 -6.36 -21.16
C LEU A 139 -4.65 -5.50 -20.95
N PHE A 140 -4.99 -5.22 -19.71
CA PHE A 140 -6.11 -4.37 -19.37
C PHE A 140 -5.93 -2.97 -19.98
N TYR A 141 -4.75 -2.38 -19.78
CA TYR A 141 -4.49 -1.05 -20.32
C TYR A 141 -4.46 -1.02 -21.84
N ARG A 142 -3.91 -2.05 -22.47
CA ARG A 142 -3.90 -2.14 -23.93
C ARG A 142 -5.30 -2.18 -24.48
N LYS A 143 -6.17 -2.99 -23.86
CA LYS A 143 -7.55 -3.11 -24.29
C LYS A 143 -8.27 -1.78 -24.11
N TYR A 144 -8.05 -1.11 -23.00
CA TYR A 144 -8.66 0.17 -22.71
C TYR A 144 -8.24 1.22 -23.74
N GLN A 145 -6.96 1.26 -24.08
CA GLN A 145 -6.46 2.20 -25.08
C GLN A 145 -7.02 1.91 -26.46
N SER A 146 -7.13 0.63 -26.83
CA SER A 146 -7.74 0.27 -28.09
C SER A 146 -9.17 0.76 -28.20
N ASN A 147 -9.91 0.71 -27.11
CA ASN A 147 -11.30 1.15 -27.10
C ASN A 147 -11.43 2.68 -27.11
N ALA A 148 -10.35 3.40 -26.82
CA ALA A 148 -10.38 4.86 -26.83
C ALA A 148 -10.29 5.45 -28.22
N PHE A 149 -9.97 4.64 -29.21
CA PHE A 149 -9.90 5.05 -30.60
C PHE A 149 -10.99 4.34 -31.40
#